data_1cc60e5dab1a51c746d2724f9f61ac8d
#
_entry.id   1cc60e5dab1a51c746d2724f9f61ac8d
#
_cell.length_a   1.000
_cell.length_b   1.000
_cell.length_c   1.000
_cell.angle_alpha   90.00
_cell.angle_beta   90.00
_cell.angle_gamma   90.00
#
_symmetry.space_group_name_H-M   'P 1'
#
loop_
_entity.id
_entity.type
_entity.pdbx_description
1 polymer ?
#
loop_
_entity_poly.entity_id
_entity_poly.type
_entity_poly.pdbx_seq_one_letter_code
_entity_poly.pdbx_strand_id
1 'polypeptide(L)'
;MWSLGRWLKRRTLARNPIDPQLWDRVRRRLPILDGLTAEEDRYLLDSCVLFLHGKHLTALEGVELDDESRLFLAAQAQLPLLALGDLNWYQGFHEIILYGDDFISPQRHRDASGIEHEWDGEHSGEAWSQGPVILAWPGVLSSGGWEAYNLVIHELAHKLDMLNGDANGHPPLHNDMRIADWASAMQGA
;
A
#
# COMPACT_ATOMS: atom_id res chain seq x y z
N MET A 1 -4.75 -29.52 -10.57
CA MET A 1 -5.27 -28.54 -11.55
C MET A 1 -4.53 -27.24 -11.33
N TRP A 2 -3.70 -26.82 -12.27
CA TRP A 2 -3.00 -25.52 -12.18
C TRP A 2 -4.04 -24.44 -12.35
N SER A 3 -4.22 -23.57 -11.34
CA SER A 3 -5.21 -22.52 -11.46
C SER A 3 -4.77 -21.53 -12.54
N LEU A 4 -5.72 -21.09 -13.38
CA LEU A 4 -5.51 -20.07 -14.41
C LEU A 4 -4.80 -18.84 -13.83
N GLY A 5 -5.11 -18.47 -12.59
CA GLY A 5 -4.47 -17.35 -11.88
C GLY A 5 -2.96 -17.53 -11.70
N ARG A 6 -2.47 -18.74 -11.34
CA ARG A 6 -1.03 -18.98 -11.21
C ARG A 6 -0.32 -18.88 -12.56
N TRP A 7 -0.95 -19.36 -13.61
CA TRP A 7 -0.40 -19.24 -14.96
C TRP A 7 -0.31 -17.79 -15.42
N LEU A 8 -1.35 -16.99 -15.17
CA LEU A 8 -1.36 -15.54 -15.48
C LEU A 8 -0.26 -14.81 -14.71
N LYS A 9 -0.13 -15.04 -13.40
CA LYS A 9 0.94 -14.43 -12.58
C LYS A 9 2.33 -14.73 -13.16
N ARG A 10 2.63 -16.01 -13.45
CA ARG A 10 3.91 -16.41 -14.08
C ARG A 10 4.15 -15.75 -15.42
N ARG A 11 3.11 -15.64 -16.25
CA ARG A 11 3.22 -14.99 -17.56
C ARG A 11 3.50 -13.49 -17.43
N THR A 12 2.85 -12.82 -16.47
CA THR A 12 3.11 -11.41 -16.19
C THR A 12 4.54 -11.19 -15.75
N LEU A 13 5.03 -11.96 -14.78
CA LEU A 13 6.41 -11.86 -14.30
C LEU A 13 7.43 -12.11 -15.42
N ALA A 14 7.24 -13.15 -16.24
CA ALA A 14 8.13 -13.45 -17.34
C ALA A 14 8.18 -12.37 -18.45
N ARG A 15 7.13 -11.56 -18.57
CA ARG A 15 7.04 -10.48 -19.56
C ARG A 15 7.52 -9.13 -19.05
N ASN A 16 7.64 -8.98 -17.75
CA ASN A 16 8.03 -7.74 -17.08
C ASN A 16 9.22 -7.97 -16.14
N PRO A 17 10.37 -8.44 -16.66
CA PRO A 17 11.56 -8.61 -15.84
C PRO A 17 12.05 -7.25 -15.34
N ILE A 18 12.40 -7.16 -14.09
CA ILE A 18 13.03 -5.97 -13.50
C ILE A 18 14.55 -6.11 -13.62
N ASP A 19 15.20 -5.03 -14.05
CA ASP A 19 16.66 -4.94 -14.01
C ASP A 19 17.14 -5.06 -12.56
N PRO A 20 18.04 -6.01 -12.24
CA PRO A 20 18.58 -6.14 -10.89
C PRO A 20 19.21 -4.84 -10.36
N GLN A 21 19.84 -4.05 -11.22
CA GLN A 21 20.42 -2.76 -10.83
C GLN A 21 19.34 -1.74 -10.43
N LEU A 22 18.18 -1.78 -11.08
CA LEU A 22 17.04 -0.94 -10.70
C LEU A 22 16.54 -1.34 -9.31
N TRP A 23 16.36 -2.63 -9.05
CA TRP A 23 15.95 -3.13 -7.74
C TRP A 23 16.96 -2.76 -6.64
N ASP A 24 18.26 -2.90 -6.90
CA ASP A 24 19.31 -2.49 -5.97
C ASP A 24 19.29 -0.99 -5.65
N ARG A 25 18.93 -0.13 -6.61
CA ARG A 25 18.76 1.31 -6.34
C ARG A 25 17.57 1.57 -5.43
N VAL A 26 16.43 0.94 -5.71
CA VAL A 26 15.23 1.05 -4.88
C VAL A 26 15.51 0.58 -3.45
N ARG A 27 16.16 -0.57 -3.27
CA ARG A 27 16.51 -1.09 -1.94
C ARG A 27 17.38 -0.13 -1.13
N ARG A 28 18.37 0.50 -1.75
CA ARG A 28 19.20 1.50 -1.06
C ARG A 28 18.43 2.70 -0.54
N ARG A 29 17.29 3.01 -1.14
CA ARG A 29 16.39 4.10 -0.71
C ARG A 29 15.36 3.66 0.32
N LEU A 30 15.24 2.35 0.57
CA LEU A 30 14.25 1.75 1.47
C LEU A 30 14.92 0.95 2.58
N PRO A 31 15.57 1.59 3.57
CA PRO A 31 16.16 0.88 4.72
C PRO A 31 15.19 -0.02 5.46
N ILE A 32 13.87 0.27 5.39
CA ILE A 32 12.82 -0.57 5.96
C ILE A 32 12.82 -2.01 5.39
N LEU A 33 13.47 -2.24 4.23
CA LEU A 33 13.63 -3.56 3.63
C LEU A 33 14.89 -4.31 4.14
N ASP A 34 15.71 -3.67 4.98
CA ASP A 34 16.88 -4.31 5.55
C ASP A 34 16.45 -5.47 6.46
N GLY A 35 17.16 -6.57 6.33
CA GLY A 35 16.86 -7.78 7.10
C GLY A 35 15.95 -8.78 6.40
N LEU A 36 15.37 -8.46 5.22
CA LEU A 36 14.68 -9.45 4.41
C LEU A 36 15.64 -10.55 3.95
N THR A 37 15.20 -11.79 4.05
CA THR A 37 15.89 -12.93 3.45
C THR A 37 15.86 -12.84 1.92
N ALA A 38 16.76 -13.55 1.24
CA ALA A 38 16.77 -13.58 -0.23
C ALA A 38 15.45 -14.13 -0.85
N GLU A 39 14.72 -14.95 -0.10
CA GLU A 39 13.42 -15.48 -0.53
C GLU A 39 12.33 -14.42 -0.41
N GLU A 40 12.27 -13.72 0.71
CA GLU A 40 11.34 -12.61 0.95
C GLU A 40 11.58 -11.45 -0.02
N ASP A 41 12.83 -11.10 -0.25
CA ASP A 41 13.22 -10.06 -1.20
C ASP A 41 12.74 -10.38 -2.62
N ARG A 42 12.96 -11.62 -3.08
CA ARG A 42 12.47 -12.06 -4.38
C ARG A 42 10.95 -12.07 -4.44
N TYR A 43 10.29 -12.55 -3.38
CA TYR A 43 8.83 -12.55 -3.31
C TYR A 43 8.26 -11.12 -3.33
N LEU A 44 8.89 -10.20 -2.62
CA LEU A 44 8.53 -8.78 -2.62
C LEU A 44 8.64 -8.19 -4.03
N LEU A 45 9.77 -8.43 -4.72
CA LEU A 45 9.98 -7.94 -6.08
C LEU A 45 8.92 -8.49 -7.05
N ASP A 46 8.63 -9.80 -7.00
CA ASP A 46 7.58 -10.42 -7.82
C ASP A 46 6.21 -9.79 -7.52
N SER A 47 5.93 -9.50 -6.24
CA SER A 47 4.70 -8.84 -5.79
C SER A 47 4.59 -7.41 -6.31
N CYS A 48 5.69 -6.66 -6.32
CA CYS A 48 5.75 -5.31 -6.90
C CYS A 48 5.41 -5.32 -8.39
N VAL A 49 5.98 -6.26 -9.16
CA VAL A 49 5.67 -6.40 -10.60
C VAL A 49 4.19 -6.66 -10.83
N LEU A 50 3.60 -7.57 -10.05
CA LEU A 50 2.17 -7.91 -10.16
C LEU A 50 1.28 -6.73 -9.74
N PHE A 51 1.67 -5.99 -8.71
CA PHE A 51 0.99 -4.79 -8.25
C PHE A 51 0.98 -3.70 -9.32
N LEU A 52 2.14 -3.37 -9.89
CA LEU A 52 2.29 -2.37 -10.94
C LEU A 52 1.56 -2.77 -12.24
N HIS A 53 1.42 -4.07 -12.50
CA HIS A 53 0.63 -4.56 -13.63
C HIS A 53 -0.88 -4.45 -13.38
N GLY A 54 -1.31 -4.57 -12.15
CA GLY A 54 -2.73 -4.57 -11.75
C GLY A 54 -3.26 -3.23 -11.26
N LYS A 55 -2.40 -2.21 -11.05
CA LYS A 55 -2.78 -0.89 -10.55
C LYS A 55 -2.40 0.22 -11.53
N HIS A 56 -3.29 1.20 -11.64
CA HIS A 56 -3.00 2.46 -12.33
C HIS A 56 -2.31 3.42 -11.36
N LEU A 57 -1.17 3.97 -11.76
CA LEU A 57 -0.52 5.09 -11.06
C LEU A 57 -0.71 6.35 -11.89
N THR A 58 -1.56 7.24 -11.41
CA THR A 58 -1.86 8.53 -12.06
C THR A 58 -1.05 9.63 -11.38
N ALA A 59 -0.06 10.15 -12.10
CA ALA A 59 0.73 11.30 -11.65
C ALA A 59 0.02 12.59 -12.06
N LEU A 60 -0.21 13.48 -11.09
CA LEU A 60 -0.69 14.82 -11.35
C LEU A 60 0.50 15.79 -11.50
N GLU A 61 0.19 17.06 -11.74
CA GLU A 61 1.20 18.10 -11.93
C GLU A 61 2.24 18.11 -10.79
N GLY A 62 3.51 18.19 -11.14
CA GLY A 62 4.61 18.16 -10.19
C GLY A 62 5.15 16.78 -9.84
N VAL A 63 4.56 15.69 -10.36
CA VAL A 63 5.02 14.32 -10.11
C VAL A 63 5.64 13.72 -11.36
N GLU A 64 6.91 13.32 -11.25
CA GLU A 64 7.59 12.50 -12.27
C GLU A 64 7.67 11.05 -11.82
N LEU A 65 7.06 10.14 -12.60
CA LEU A 65 7.02 8.70 -12.35
C LEU A 65 7.85 7.95 -13.40
N ASP A 66 9.13 7.78 -13.10
CA ASP A 66 9.98 6.82 -13.78
C ASP A 66 9.81 5.38 -13.21
N ASP A 67 10.50 4.43 -13.78
CA ASP A 67 10.43 3.02 -13.35
C ASP A 67 10.94 2.84 -11.92
N GLU A 68 11.94 3.61 -11.49
CA GLU A 68 12.47 3.57 -10.13
C GLU A 68 11.43 4.07 -9.11
N SER A 69 10.80 5.19 -9.39
CA SER A 69 9.73 5.79 -8.57
C SER A 69 8.53 4.87 -8.44
N ARG A 70 8.12 4.23 -9.54
CA ARG A 70 7.03 3.24 -9.54
C ARG A 70 7.37 2.05 -8.65
N LEU A 71 8.58 1.52 -8.80
CA LEU A 71 9.03 0.36 -8.02
C LEU A 71 9.25 0.71 -6.54
N PHE A 72 9.74 1.93 -6.25
CA PHE A 72 9.88 2.46 -4.90
C PHE A 72 8.54 2.53 -4.15
N LEU A 73 7.50 3.04 -4.80
CA LEU A 73 6.15 3.05 -4.23
C LEU A 73 5.61 1.63 -4.06
N ALA A 74 5.75 0.78 -5.08
CA ALA A 74 5.24 -0.58 -5.05
C ALA A 74 5.88 -1.43 -3.94
N ALA A 75 7.18 -1.24 -3.67
CA ALA A 75 7.89 -1.95 -2.61
C ALA A 75 7.31 -1.63 -1.22
N GLN A 76 7.06 -0.36 -0.94
CA GLN A 76 6.40 0.06 0.30
C GLN A 76 4.98 -0.49 0.41
N ALA A 77 4.22 -0.43 -0.69
CA ALA A 77 2.85 -0.94 -0.77
C ALA A 77 2.76 -2.46 -0.51
N GLN A 78 3.74 -3.23 -0.97
CA GLN A 78 3.70 -4.69 -0.90
C GLN A 78 4.38 -5.26 0.36
N LEU A 79 5.20 -4.47 1.05
CA LEU A 79 5.91 -4.91 2.26
C LEU A 79 4.96 -5.47 3.34
N PRO A 80 3.84 -4.83 3.71
CA PRO A 80 2.94 -5.36 4.72
C PRO A 80 2.30 -6.70 4.35
N LEU A 81 2.23 -7.01 3.04
CA LEU A 81 1.61 -8.24 2.55
C LEU A 81 2.54 -9.46 2.58
N LEU A 82 3.84 -9.29 2.85
CA LEU A 82 4.78 -10.40 2.90
C LEU A 82 4.35 -11.47 3.90
N ALA A 83 3.91 -11.06 5.09
CA ALA A 83 3.46 -11.97 6.13
C ALA A 83 2.04 -12.53 5.88
N LEU A 84 1.26 -11.89 5.01
CA LEU A 84 -0.12 -12.30 4.72
C LEU A 84 -0.21 -13.36 3.61
N GLY A 85 0.88 -13.61 2.89
CA GLY A 85 1.02 -14.73 1.93
C GLY A 85 0.09 -14.69 0.72
N ASP A 86 -0.82 -13.75 0.58
CA ASP A 86 -1.73 -13.59 -0.56
C ASP A 86 -1.63 -12.19 -1.14
N LEU A 87 -1.57 -12.10 -2.49
CA LEU A 87 -1.50 -10.85 -3.24
C LEU A 87 -2.89 -10.24 -3.52
N ASN A 88 -3.96 -10.89 -3.07
CA ASN A 88 -5.32 -10.46 -3.38
C ASN A 88 -5.90 -9.43 -2.38
N TRP A 89 -5.17 -9.08 -1.35
CA TRP A 89 -5.62 -8.14 -0.32
C TRP A 89 -6.00 -6.76 -0.86
N TYR A 90 -5.38 -6.32 -1.97
CA TYR A 90 -5.63 -5.01 -2.58
C TYR A 90 -6.60 -5.06 -3.77
N GLN A 91 -7.51 -6.02 -3.83
CA GLN A 91 -8.50 -6.09 -4.94
C GLN A 91 -9.56 -4.98 -4.89
N GLY A 92 -9.76 -4.34 -3.74
CA GLY A 92 -10.81 -3.33 -3.54
C GLY A 92 -10.56 -1.99 -4.23
N PHE A 93 -9.38 -1.76 -4.83
CA PHE A 93 -9.08 -0.53 -5.57
C PHE A 93 -8.22 -0.81 -6.80
N HIS A 94 -8.24 0.12 -7.76
CA HIS A 94 -7.54 -0.04 -9.04
C HIS A 94 -6.54 1.07 -9.32
N GLU A 95 -6.62 2.19 -8.61
CA GLU A 95 -5.85 3.39 -8.92
C GLU A 95 -5.22 3.99 -7.67
N ILE A 96 -4.01 4.51 -7.85
CA ILE A 96 -3.32 5.39 -6.91
C ILE A 96 -3.07 6.70 -7.63
N ILE A 97 -3.55 7.81 -7.05
CA ILE A 97 -3.37 9.17 -7.56
C ILE A 97 -2.28 9.84 -6.73
N LEU A 98 -1.30 10.41 -7.43
CA LEU A 98 -0.14 11.05 -6.82
C LEU A 98 -0.18 12.54 -7.09
N TYR A 99 -0.25 13.33 -6.02
CA TYR A 99 -0.18 14.79 -6.04
C TYR A 99 1.24 15.26 -5.85
N GLY A 100 1.61 16.34 -6.53
CA GLY A 100 2.97 16.92 -6.42
C GLY A 100 3.24 17.60 -5.07
N ASP A 101 2.20 17.89 -4.31
CA ASP A 101 2.26 18.55 -3.00
C ASP A 101 1.17 18.00 -2.09
N ASP A 102 1.14 18.41 -0.83
CA ASP A 102 0.02 18.12 0.06
C ASP A 102 -1.28 18.68 -0.51
N PHE A 103 -2.38 18.00 -0.30
CA PHE A 103 -3.67 18.34 -0.88
C PHE A 103 -4.70 18.62 0.21
N ILE A 104 -5.66 19.50 -0.12
CA ILE A 104 -6.80 19.78 0.74
C ILE A 104 -7.93 18.84 0.35
N SER A 105 -8.39 18.03 1.29
CA SER A 105 -9.54 17.15 1.09
C SER A 105 -10.65 17.53 2.07
N PRO A 106 -11.91 17.66 1.60
CA PRO A 106 -13.04 17.88 2.48
C PRO A 106 -13.24 16.65 3.35
N GLN A 107 -13.10 16.83 4.66
CA GLN A 107 -13.36 15.79 5.64
C GLN A 107 -14.82 15.79 6.03
N ARG A 108 -15.44 14.60 6.04
CA ARG A 108 -16.81 14.41 6.55
C ARG A 108 -16.78 13.44 7.71
N HIS A 109 -17.18 13.89 8.85
CA HIS A 109 -17.40 13.05 10.02
C HIS A 109 -18.85 13.16 10.47
N ARG A 110 -19.48 12.00 10.64
CA ARG A 110 -20.83 11.94 11.23
C ARG A 110 -20.68 11.60 12.69
N ASP A 111 -21.09 12.52 13.57
CA ASP A 111 -21.03 12.29 15.00
C ASP A 111 -22.11 11.31 15.47
N ALA A 112 -22.06 10.90 16.75
CA ALA A 112 -23.02 9.98 17.35
C ALA A 112 -24.48 10.51 17.34
N SER A 113 -24.67 11.80 17.09
CA SER A 113 -25.98 12.46 16.96
C SER A 113 -26.49 12.47 15.52
N GLY A 114 -25.69 11.95 14.56
CA GLY A 114 -26.02 11.90 13.15
C GLY A 114 -25.76 13.20 12.38
N ILE A 115 -25.09 14.18 13.00
CA ILE A 115 -24.73 15.45 12.37
C ILE A 115 -23.45 15.25 11.56
N GLU A 116 -23.47 15.63 10.27
CA GLU A 116 -22.29 15.64 9.43
C GLU A 116 -21.50 16.93 9.66
N HIS A 117 -20.24 16.76 10.06
CA HIS A 117 -19.27 17.84 10.14
C HIS A 117 -18.38 17.74 8.91
N GLU A 118 -18.27 18.85 8.18
CA GLU A 118 -17.40 18.97 7.01
C GLU A 118 -16.37 20.06 7.30
N TRP A 119 -15.09 19.74 7.12
CA TRP A 119 -14.00 20.71 7.23
C TRP A 119 -12.89 20.37 6.23
N ASP A 120 -12.20 21.38 5.78
CA ASP A 120 -11.03 21.22 4.94
C ASP A 120 -9.81 20.87 5.81
N GLY A 121 -9.14 19.77 5.50
CA GLY A 121 -7.90 19.34 6.13
C GLY A 121 -6.77 19.22 5.12
N GLU A 122 -5.57 19.65 5.51
CA GLU A 122 -4.36 19.32 4.76
C GLU A 122 -4.02 17.85 5.00
N HIS A 123 -3.86 17.08 3.92
CA HIS A 123 -3.56 15.66 3.96
C HIS A 123 -2.40 15.30 3.05
N SER A 124 -1.55 14.42 3.56
CA SER A 124 -0.51 13.78 2.74
C SER A 124 -1.02 12.49 2.10
N GLY A 125 -2.14 11.94 2.56
CA GLY A 125 -2.74 10.72 2.02
C GLY A 125 -4.23 10.59 2.35
N GLU A 126 -4.94 9.81 1.56
CA GLU A 126 -6.33 9.45 1.77
C GLU A 126 -6.67 8.12 1.08
N ALA A 127 -7.35 7.24 1.79
CA ALA A 127 -7.84 5.97 1.29
C ALA A 127 -9.36 5.85 1.51
N TRP A 128 -10.12 5.82 0.44
CA TRP A 128 -11.58 5.66 0.49
C TRP A 128 -11.96 4.18 0.44
N SER A 129 -13.05 3.80 1.08
CA SER A 129 -13.54 2.42 1.08
C SER A 129 -13.73 1.90 -0.35
N GLN A 130 -14.32 2.73 -1.21
CA GLN A 130 -14.43 2.49 -2.64
C GLN A 130 -13.84 3.68 -3.40
N GLY A 131 -12.76 3.46 -4.13
CA GLY A 131 -12.11 4.52 -4.87
C GLY A 131 -10.59 4.40 -4.88
N PRO A 132 -9.91 5.39 -5.44
CA PRO A 132 -8.45 5.42 -5.48
C PRO A 132 -7.85 5.56 -4.09
N VAL A 133 -6.55 5.30 -4.01
CA VAL A 133 -5.69 5.79 -2.91
C VAL A 133 -5.07 7.08 -3.41
N ILE A 134 -5.08 8.11 -2.59
CA ILE A 134 -4.49 9.41 -2.91
C ILE A 134 -3.27 9.61 -2.02
N LEU A 135 -2.14 10.01 -2.61
CA LEU A 135 -0.89 10.19 -1.88
C LEU A 135 -0.19 11.48 -2.35
N ALA A 136 0.32 12.27 -1.40
CA ALA A 136 1.24 13.35 -1.68
C ALA A 136 2.64 12.77 -1.99
N TRP A 137 3.19 13.12 -3.15
CA TRP A 137 4.47 12.59 -3.60
C TRP A 137 5.63 12.90 -2.65
N PRO A 138 5.74 14.11 -2.06
CA PRO A 138 6.75 14.40 -1.04
C PRO A 138 6.67 13.45 0.16
N GLY A 139 5.47 13.11 0.62
CA GLY A 139 5.23 12.14 1.69
C GLY A 139 5.67 10.72 1.30
N VAL A 140 5.42 10.30 0.06
CA VAL A 140 5.91 9.02 -0.46
C VAL A 140 7.44 8.98 -0.47
N LEU A 141 8.09 10.04 -0.96
CA LEU A 141 9.55 10.11 -1.05
C LEU A 141 10.25 10.17 0.30
N SER A 142 9.63 10.78 1.30
CA SER A 142 10.14 10.85 2.67
C SER A 142 9.90 9.58 3.49
N SER A 143 9.07 8.68 2.99
CA SER A 143 8.79 7.37 3.60
C SER A 143 9.87 6.34 3.21
N GLY A 144 9.96 5.26 3.96
CA GLY A 144 10.79 4.10 3.59
C GLY A 144 12.00 3.86 4.47
N GLY A 145 12.30 4.76 5.41
CA GLY A 145 13.23 4.54 6.51
C GLY A 145 12.59 3.79 7.69
N TRP A 146 13.25 3.89 8.84
CA TRP A 146 12.76 3.34 10.11
C TRP A 146 12.04 4.40 10.96
N GLU A 147 11.53 5.45 10.32
CA GLU A 147 10.71 6.46 10.95
C GLU A 147 9.41 5.85 11.47
N ALA A 148 8.84 6.48 12.49
CA ALA A 148 7.59 6.03 13.10
C ALA A 148 6.37 6.11 12.16
N TYR A 149 6.51 6.76 11.01
CA TYR A 149 5.43 6.95 10.04
C TYR A 149 5.90 6.67 8.61
N ASN A 150 5.10 5.88 7.89
CA ASN A 150 5.26 5.64 6.46
C ASN A 150 3.91 5.85 5.78
N LEU A 151 3.81 6.90 4.97
CA LEU A 151 2.56 7.30 4.31
C LEU A 151 1.94 6.19 3.47
N VAL A 152 2.76 5.52 2.65
CA VAL A 152 2.26 4.47 1.74
C VAL A 152 1.66 3.31 2.51
N ILE A 153 2.38 2.84 3.55
CA ILE A 153 1.91 1.75 4.41
C ILE A 153 0.66 2.17 5.16
N HIS A 154 0.62 3.41 5.69
CA HIS A 154 -0.52 3.93 6.44
C HIS A 154 -1.81 3.91 5.61
N GLU A 155 -1.78 4.51 4.41
CA GLU A 155 -2.97 4.58 3.55
C GLU A 155 -3.41 3.20 3.04
N LEU A 156 -2.45 2.32 2.77
CA LEU A 156 -2.79 0.97 2.34
C LEU A 156 -3.23 0.07 3.51
N ALA A 157 -2.82 0.35 4.74
CA ALA A 157 -3.38 -0.29 5.92
C ALA A 157 -4.87 0.04 6.10
N HIS A 158 -5.31 1.28 5.80
CA HIS A 158 -6.72 1.62 5.74
C HIS A 158 -7.48 0.78 4.69
N LYS A 159 -6.87 0.50 3.52
CA LYS A 159 -7.48 -0.39 2.51
C LYS A 159 -7.66 -1.82 3.03
N LEU A 160 -6.73 -2.32 3.85
CA LEU A 160 -6.87 -3.64 4.48
C LEU A 160 -7.96 -3.62 5.56
N ASP A 161 -7.99 -2.57 6.37
CA ASP A 161 -8.98 -2.43 7.45
C ASP A 161 -10.40 -2.35 6.90
N MET A 162 -10.59 -1.62 5.78
CA MET A 162 -11.89 -1.47 5.12
C MET A 162 -12.39 -2.70 4.34
N LEU A 163 -11.67 -3.82 4.32
CA LEU A 163 -12.12 -5.03 3.60
C LEU A 163 -13.36 -5.69 4.22
N ASN A 164 -13.66 -5.44 5.47
CA ASN A 164 -14.80 -6.00 6.19
C ASN A 164 -15.80 -4.94 6.67
N GLY A 165 -15.67 -3.69 6.25
CA GLY A 165 -16.57 -2.59 6.64
C GLY A 165 -15.83 -1.26 6.74
N ASP A 166 -16.25 -0.43 7.68
CA ASP A 166 -15.58 0.85 7.95
C ASP A 166 -14.22 0.62 8.60
N ALA A 167 -13.28 1.54 8.35
CA ALA A 167 -11.97 1.54 8.99
C ALA A 167 -12.14 1.71 10.51
N ASN A 168 -11.93 0.64 11.25
CA ASN A 168 -12.16 0.58 12.69
C ASN A 168 -10.99 -0.07 13.46
N GLY A 169 -9.87 -0.31 12.80
CA GLY A 169 -8.69 -0.97 13.36
C GLY A 169 -8.81 -2.49 13.48
N HIS A 170 -9.84 -3.09 12.89
CA HIS A 170 -10.10 -4.53 12.93
C HIS A 170 -10.16 -5.11 11.50
N PRO A 171 -9.03 -5.23 10.80
CA PRO A 171 -8.99 -5.83 9.47
C PRO A 171 -9.45 -7.29 9.52
N PRO A 172 -9.78 -7.91 8.39
CA PRO A 172 -10.02 -9.35 8.34
C PRO A 172 -8.81 -10.12 8.88
N LEU A 173 -9.02 -10.86 9.96
CA LEU A 173 -7.98 -11.68 10.59
C LEU A 173 -7.92 -13.07 9.93
N HIS A 174 -6.75 -13.71 9.98
CA HIS A 174 -6.64 -15.12 9.64
C HIS A 174 -7.51 -15.98 10.58
N ASN A 175 -7.97 -17.13 10.10
CA ASN A 175 -8.89 -18.00 10.83
C ASN A 175 -8.35 -18.50 12.18
N ASP A 176 -7.05 -18.50 12.37
CA ASP A 176 -6.33 -18.90 13.59
C ASP A 176 -6.03 -17.71 14.54
N MET A 177 -6.31 -16.47 14.12
CA MET A 177 -6.13 -15.28 14.94
C MET A 177 -7.42 -14.94 15.70
N ARG A 178 -7.28 -14.68 17.00
CA ARG A 178 -8.43 -14.27 17.83
C ARG A 178 -8.51 -12.74 17.87
N ILE A 179 -9.73 -12.21 17.71
CA ILE A 179 -9.98 -10.75 17.79
C ILE A 179 -9.44 -10.15 19.10
N ALA A 180 -9.58 -10.87 20.22
CA ALA A 180 -9.08 -10.39 21.51
C ALA A 180 -7.55 -10.27 21.56
N ASP A 181 -6.84 -11.19 20.92
CA ASP A 181 -5.37 -11.16 20.86
C ASP A 181 -4.89 -10.02 19.96
N TRP A 182 -5.57 -9.79 18.82
CA TRP A 182 -5.33 -8.63 17.95
C TRP A 182 -5.56 -7.32 18.70
N ALA A 183 -6.72 -7.15 19.33
CA ALA A 183 -7.06 -5.94 20.08
C ALA A 183 -6.04 -5.66 21.20
N SER A 184 -5.60 -6.71 21.92
CA SER A 184 -4.58 -6.58 22.97
C SER A 184 -3.22 -6.14 22.41
N ALA A 185 -2.80 -6.68 21.26
CA ALA A 185 -1.56 -6.31 20.60
C ALA A 185 -1.58 -4.85 20.14
N MET A 186 -2.68 -4.41 19.54
CA MET A 186 -2.85 -3.03 19.05
C MET A 186 -2.97 -1.99 20.17
N GLN A 187 -3.41 -2.38 21.37
CA GLN A 187 -3.45 -1.49 22.54
C GLN A 187 -2.10 -1.39 23.26
N GLY A 188 -1.22 -2.35 23.04
CA GLY A 188 0.11 -2.40 23.67
C GLY A 188 1.25 -1.83 22.82
N ALA A 189 0.95 -1.45 21.57
CA ALA A 189 1.88 -0.84 20.63
C ALA A 189 1.80 0.67 20.67
#